data_63c4b79d99b6eeeb48034501965f7a03
#
_entry.id   63c4b79d99b6eeeb48034501965f7a03
#
_cell.length_a   1.000
_cell.length_b   1.000
_cell.length_c   1.000
_cell.angle_alpha   90.00
_cell.angle_beta   90.00
_cell.angle_gamma   90.00
#
_symmetry.space_group_name_H-M   'P 1'
#
loop_
_entity.id
_entity.type
_entity.pdbx_description
1 polymer ?
#
loop_
_entity_poly.entity_id
_entity_poly.type
_entity_poly.pdbx_seq_one_letter_code
_entity_poly.pdbx_strand_id
1 'polypeptide(L)'
;FIITSGLKNKSIDLVSAKKRKIIVSGTESNINPTPELTWALILGLARNLKEEIDNMYQGYWQSTIGVELKGKILGLIGLGKVGSQVAKIGKAFGMQVMAWSENLNLDTCKELDVLPCSKEDLIKNPDFLSIHVQGGERYKNCITIKEMDKMKKTAFLINTSRGPIISEDDLIIALSTNEIAGAGLD
;
A
#
# COMPACT_ATOMS: atom_id res chain seq x y z
N PHE A 1 -24.26 4.88 -24.15
CA PHE A 1 -23.80 3.73 -23.37
C PHE A 1 -22.40 3.99 -22.82
N ILE A 2 -22.18 3.75 -21.53
CA ILE A 2 -20.87 3.92 -20.86
C ILE A 2 -20.51 2.56 -20.23
N ILE A 3 -19.32 2.05 -20.52
CA ILE A 3 -18.74 0.89 -19.82
C ILE A 3 -17.56 1.38 -18.97
N THR A 4 -17.51 0.95 -17.73
CA THR A 4 -16.39 1.25 -16.82
C THR A 4 -15.77 -0.05 -16.30
N SER A 5 -14.45 -0.05 -16.10
CA SER A 5 -13.78 -1.15 -15.41
C SER A 5 -14.17 -1.15 -13.94
N GLY A 6 -14.59 -2.30 -13.41
CA GLY A 6 -15.12 -2.45 -12.06
C GLY A 6 -16.60 -2.04 -11.93
N LEU A 7 -17.22 -2.49 -10.84
CA LEU A 7 -18.67 -2.33 -10.61
C LEU A 7 -19.08 -0.88 -10.25
N LYS A 8 -18.17 -0.03 -9.79
CA LYS A 8 -18.45 1.33 -9.36
C LYS A 8 -17.33 2.28 -9.79
N ASN A 9 -17.70 3.36 -10.44
CA ASN A 9 -16.79 4.47 -10.77
C ASN A 9 -17.38 5.79 -10.28
N LYS A 10 -16.72 6.40 -9.28
CA LYS A 10 -17.19 7.66 -8.65
C LYS A 10 -17.10 8.87 -9.58
N SER A 11 -16.31 8.80 -10.65
CA SER A 11 -16.18 9.87 -11.64
C SER A 11 -17.38 9.93 -12.62
N ILE A 12 -18.29 8.94 -12.57
CA ILE A 12 -19.48 8.92 -13.41
C ILE A 12 -20.67 9.44 -12.62
N ASP A 13 -21.25 10.55 -13.07
CA ASP A 13 -22.53 11.05 -12.56
C ASP A 13 -23.70 10.17 -13.05
N LEU A 14 -24.05 9.18 -12.22
CA LEU A 14 -25.14 8.25 -12.54
C LEU A 14 -26.50 8.93 -12.60
N VAL A 15 -26.72 10.05 -11.91
CA VAL A 15 -27.97 10.80 -11.92
C VAL A 15 -28.14 11.49 -13.27
N SER A 16 -27.12 12.18 -13.74
CA SER A 16 -27.11 12.81 -15.07
C SER A 16 -27.20 11.77 -16.20
N ALA A 17 -26.50 10.65 -16.07
CA ALA A 17 -26.58 9.56 -17.02
C ALA A 17 -28.03 9.01 -17.13
N LYS A 18 -28.68 8.75 -16.00
CA LYS A 18 -30.08 8.29 -15.96
C LYS A 18 -31.05 9.30 -16.58
N LYS A 19 -30.92 10.60 -16.27
CA LYS A 19 -31.74 11.65 -16.87
C LYS A 19 -31.60 11.70 -18.40
N ARG A 20 -30.43 11.39 -18.91
CA ARG A 20 -30.12 11.38 -20.36
C ARG A 20 -30.37 10.01 -21.00
N LYS A 21 -30.95 9.07 -20.28
CA LYS A 21 -31.19 7.67 -20.73
C LYS A 21 -29.91 6.96 -21.19
N ILE A 22 -28.77 7.31 -20.62
CA ILE A 22 -27.48 6.65 -20.89
C ILE A 22 -27.37 5.43 -19.96
N ILE A 23 -27.21 4.25 -20.55
CA ILE A 23 -26.96 3.02 -19.80
C ILE A 23 -25.49 3.04 -19.35
N VAL A 24 -25.27 2.82 -18.05
CA VAL A 24 -23.93 2.66 -17.47
C VAL A 24 -23.80 1.24 -16.96
N SER A 25 -22.78 0.54 -17.41
CA SER A 25 -22.48 -0.83 -17.01
C SER A 25 -21.04 -0.92 -16.49
N GLY A 26 -20.84 -1.70 -15.44
CA GLY A 26 -19.53 -2.05 -14.91
C GLY A 26 -19.16 -3.49 -15.26
N THR A 27 -17.87 -3.78 -15.19
CA THR A 27 -17.34 -5.16 -15.32
C THR A 27 -16.99 -5.71 -13.94
N GLU A 28 -16.89 -7.03 -13.84
CA GLU A 28 -16.23 -7.63 -12.67
C GLU A 28 -14.78 -7.17 -12.59
N SER A 29 -14.29 -6.99 -11.39
CA SER A 29 -12.89 -6.60 -11.14
C SER A 29 -12.10 -7.80 -10.62
N ASN A 30 -10.98 -8.09 -11.27
CA ASN A 30 -9.99 -8.99 -10.71
C ASN A 30 -9.16 -8.22 -9.66
N ILE A 31 -9.09 -8.76 -8.44
CA ILE A 31 -8.32 -8.15 -7.36
C ILE A 31 -6.86 -8.60 -7.31
N ASN A 32 -6.50 -9.66 -8.01
CA ASN A 32 -5.17 -10.28 -7.93
C ASN A 32 -4.02 -9.37 -8.38
N PRO A 33 -4.16 -8.55 -9.42
CA PRO A 33 -3.07 -7.67 -9.86
C PRO A 33 -2.58 -6.70 -8.77
N THR A 34 -3.46 -6.22 -7.89
CA THR A 34 -3.07 -5.27 -6.84
C THR A 34 -2.13 -5.88 -5.79
N PRO A 35 -2.38 -7.07 -5.20
CA PRO A 35 -1.41 -7.74 -4.34
C PRO A 35 -0.09 -8.07 -5.05
N GLU A 36 -0.14 -8.46 -6.34
CA GLU A 36 1.06 -8.75 -7.14
C GLU A 36 1.93 -7.50 -7.28
N LEU A 37 1.34 -6.37 -7.67
CA LEU A 37 2.05 -5.09 -7.76
C LEU A 37 2.57 -4.63 -6.38
N THR A 38 1.78 -4.79 -5.32
CA THR A 38 2.22 -4.49 -3.96
C THR A 38 3.51 -5.23 -3.62
N TRP A 39 3.57 -6.53 -3.91
CA TRP A 39 4.75 -7.35 -3.66
C TRP A 39 5.91 -7.06 -4.60
N ALA A 40 5.64 -6.71 -5.85
CA ALA A 40 6.68 -6.23 -6.77
C ALA A 40 7.36 -4.96 -6.22
N LEU A 41 6.57 -4.00 -5.68
CA LEU A 41 7.10 -2.79 -5.06
C LEU A 41 7.86 -3.08 -3.76
N ILE A 42 7.31 -3.92 -2.87
CA ILE A 42 7.99 -4.33 -1.62
C ILE A 42 9.34 -4.97 -1.93
N LEU A 43 9.37 -5.95 -2.83
CA LEU A 43 10.59 -6.65 -3.21
C LEU A 43 11.57 -5.74 -3.94
N GLY A 44 11.06 -4.86 -4.83
CA GLY A 44 11.85 -3.87 -5.53
C GLY A 44 12.58 -2.91 -4.59
N LEU A 45 11.88 -2.41 -3.58
CA LEU A 45 12.45 -1.54 -2.54
C LEU A 45 13.43 -2.32 -1.64
N ALA A 46 13.03 -3.50 -1.16
CA ALA A 46 13.86 -4.32 -0.29
C ALA A 46 15.18 -4.75 -0.93
N ARG A 47 15.21 -4.88 -2.26
CA ARG A 47 16.38 -5.33 -3.01
C ARG A 47 17.06 -4.21 -3.82
N ASN A 48 16.64 -2.95 -3.62
CA ASN A 48 17.17 -1.77 -4.32
C ASN A 48 17.20 -1.95 -5.86
N LEU A 49 16.16 -2.62 -6.42
CA LEU A 49 16.17 -3.04 -7.83
C LEU A 49 16.34 -1.87 -8.79
N LYS A 50 15.73 -0.71 -8.48
CA LYS A 50 15.90 0.47 -9.34
C LYS A 50 17.34 0.92 -9.42
N GLU A 51 18.00 1.06 -8.27
CA GLU A 51 19.40 1.50 -8.20
C GLU A 51 20.36 0.50 -8.88
N GLU A 52 20.17 -0.80 -8.61
CA GLU A 52 21.01 -1.83 -9.23
C GLU A 52 20.81 -1.91 -10.75
N ILE A 53 19.58 -1.72 -11.24
CA ILE A 53 19.28 -1.67 -12.68
C ILE A 53 19.94 -0.44 -13.31
N ASP A 54 19.78 0.75 -12.71
CA ASP A 54 20.37 1.98 -13.21
C ASP A 54 21.92 1.88 -13.24
N ASN A 55 22.51 1.31 -12.20
CA ASN A 55 23.96 1.08 -12.13
C ASN A 55 24.46 0.10 -13.20
N MET A 56 23.71 -0.98 -13.45
CA MET A 56 24.03 -1.91 -14.53
C MET A 56 24.05 -1.23 -15.91
N TYR A 57 23.09 -0.35 -16.19
CA TYR A 57 23.10 0.42 -17.44
C TYR A 57 24.28 1.39 -17.55
N GLN A 58 24.86 1.82 -16.43
CA GLN A 58 26.03 2.69 -16.37
C GLN A 58 27.36 1.90 -16.32
N GLY A 59 27.31 0.56 -16.34
CA GLY A 59 28.50 -0.29 -16.30
C GLY A 59 29.00 -0.57 -14.88
N TYR A 60 28.24 -0.22 -13.83
CA TYR A 60 28.58 -0.58 -12.45
C TYR A 60 27.96 -1.93 -12.07
N TRP A 61 28.57 -2.59 -11.11
CA TRP A 61 28.17 -3.91 -10.64
C TRP A 61 28.00 -3.92 -9.11
N GLN A 62 26.83 -4.39 -8.65
CA GLN A 62 26.54 -4.70 -7.26
C GLN A 62 26.98 -3.61 -6.26
N SER A 63 26.22 -2.51 -6.23
CA SER A 63 26.54 -1.33 -5.42
C SER A 63 25.85 -1.31 -4.07
N THR A 64 24.75 -2.07 -3.92
CA THR A 64 23.91 -2.02 -2.71
C THR A 64 23.77 -3.40 -2.06
N ILE A 65 23.37 -3.38 -0.78
CA ILE A 65 22.96 -4.57 -0.02
C ILE A 65 21.46 -4.45 0.28
N GLY A 66 20.67 -5.40 -0.20
CA GLY A 66 19.25 -5.42 0.04
C GLY A 66 18.88 -5.85 1.48
N VAL A 67 17.64 -5.59 1.85
CA VAL A 67 17.05 -5.96 3.14
C VAL A 67 16.37 -7.33 3.02
N GLU A 68 16.66 -8.24 3.96
CA GLU A 68 15.93 -9.50 4.09
C GLU A 68 14.55 -9.26 4.69
N LEU A 69 13.50 -9.94 4.18
CA LEU A 69 12.12 -9.79 4.68
C LEU A 69 11.82 -10.66 5.91
N LYS A 70 12.49 -11.81 6.05
CA LYS A 70 12.27 -12.73 7.17
C LYS A 70 12.52 -12.02 8.50
N GLY A 71 11.56 -12.16 9.42
CA GLY A 71 11.60 -11.51 10.72
C GLY A 71 11.27 -10.01 10.73
N LYS A 72 11.13 -9.37 9.57
CA LYS A 72 10.67 -7.97 9.46
C LYS A 72 9.17 -7.86 9.70
N ILE A 73 8.73 -6.65 10.03
CA ILE A 73 7.33 -6.34 10.31
C ILE A 73 6.67 -5.70 9.09
N LEU A 74 5.61 -6.35 8.61
CA LEU A 74 4.71 -5.79 7.60
C LEU A 74 3.48 -5.20 8.29
N GLY A 75 3.30 -3.89 8.19
CA GLY A 75 2.11 -3.19 8.66
C GLY A 75 1.09 -3.00 7.54
N LEU A 76 -0.18 -3.27 7.82
CA LEU A 76 -1.26 -3.14 6.83
C LEU A 76 -2.31 -2.14 7.32
N ILE A 77 -2.46 -1.04 6.60
CA ILE A 77 -3.63 -0.17 6.76
C ILE A 77 -4.77 -0.77 5.94
N GLY A 78 -5.62 -1.55 6.61
CA GLY A 78 -6.70 -2.31 5.99
C GLY A 78 -6.39 -3.79 5.76
N LEU A 79 -7.25 -4.67 6.30
CA LEU A 79 -7.17 -6.12 6.16
C LEU A 79 -8.43 -6.65 5.42
N GLY A 80 -8.79 -5.98 4.31
CA GLY A 80 -9.85 -6.41 3.40
C GLY A 80 -9.34 -7.44 2.39
N LYS A 81 -10.07 -7.59 1.26
CA LYS A 81 -9.73 -8.60 0.24
C LYS A 81 -8.28 -8.53 -0.26
N VAL A 82 -7.77 -7.34 -0.54
CA VAL A 82 -6.37 -7.14 -0.98
C VAL A 82 -5.40 -7.30 0.19
N GLY A 83 -5.62 -6.60 1.31
CA GLY A 83 -4.74 -6.68 2.47
C GLY A 83 -4.57 -8.10 3.02
N SER A 84 -5.63 -8.91 2.99
CA SER A 84 -5.55 -10.33 3.39
C SER A 84 -4.66 -11.17 2.48
N GLN A 85 -4.67 -10.91 1.16
CA GLN A 85 -3.75 -11.60 0.24
C GLN A 85 -2.31 -11.16 0.46
N VAL A 86 -2.09 -9.86 0.65
CA VAL A 86 -0.76 -9.31 0.96
C VAL A 86 -0.23 -9.89 2.28
N ALA A 87 -1.10 -10.01 3.31
CA ALA A 87 -0.76 -10.62 4.59
C ALA A 87 -0.29 -12.07 4.43
N LYS A 88 -1.03 -12.91 3.68
CA LYS A 88 -0.69 -14.32 3.42
C LYS A 88 0.69 -14.46 2.79
N ILE A 89 1.02 -13.63 1.82
CA ILE A 89 2.31 -13.65 1.15
C ILE A 89 3.42 -13.16 2.11
N GLY A 90 3.16 -12.13 2.92
CA GLY A 90 4.11 -11.67 3.95
C GLY A 90 4.46 -12.76 4.96
N LYS A 91 3.45 -13.52 5.41
CA LYS A 91 3.66 -14.70 6.28
C LYS A 91 4.52 -15.75 5.58
N ALA A 92 4.31 -16.01 4.29
CA ALA A 92 5.12 -16.95 3.51
C ALA A 92 6.59 -16.51 3.40
N PHE A 93 6.89 -15.21 3.40
CA PHE A 93 8.24 -14.66 3.51
C PHE A 93 8.80 -14.68 4.94
N GLY A 94 8.06 -15.20 5.92
CA GLY A 94 8.48 -15.24 7.32
C GLY A 94 8.42 -13.88 8.02
N MET A 95 7.62 -12.94 7.52
CA MET A 95 7.39 -11.65 8.18
C MET A 95 6.39 -11.77 9.33
N GLN A 96 6.53 -10.89 10.31
CA GLN A 96 5.46 -10.62 11.28
C GLN A 96 4.49 -9.64 10.62
N VAL A 97 3.19 -9.94 10.69
CA VAL A 97 2.17 -9.09 10.05
C VAL A 97 1.28 -8.47 11.11
N MET A 98 1.12 -7.16 11.06
CA MET A 98 0.21 -6.41 11.91
C MET A 98 -0.74 -5.56 11.06
N ALA A 99 -1.95 -5.31 11.56
CA ALA A 99 -2.95 -4.55 10.83
C ALA A 99 -3.76 -3.61 11.71
N TRP A 100 -4.17 -2.52 11.09
CA TRP A 100 -5.15 -1.58 11.63
C TRP A 100 -6.13 -1.13 10.55
N SER A 101 -7.36 -0.97 10.92
CA SER A 101 -8.36 -0.15 10.22
C SER A 101 -9.46 0.21 11.20
N GLU A 102 -10.25 1.24 10.91
CA GLU A 102 -11.35 1.64 11.80
C GLU A 102 -12.40 0.54 12.00
N ASN A 103 -12.55 -0.35 11.02
CA ASN A 103 -13.48 -1.49 11.06
C ASN A 103 -12.70 -2.81 10.86
N LEU A 104 -11.64 -2.99 11.63
CA LEU A 104 -10.81 -4.19 11.53
C LEU A 104 -11.60 -5.41 12.03
N ASN A 105 -11.67 -6.45 11.20
CA ASN A 105 -12.30 -7.71 11.56
C ASN A 105 -11.29 -8.59 12.33
N LEU A 106 -11.55 -8.82 13.60
CA LEU A 106 -10.66 -9.60 14.48
C LEU A 106 -10.65 -11.10 14.15
N ASP A 107 -11.73 -11.63 13.58
CA ASP A 107 -11.76 -13.05 13.18
C ASP A 107 -10.85 -13.25 11.96
N THR A 108 -10.87 -12.32 11.01
CA THR A 108 -9.91 -12.33 9.88
C THR A 108 -8.47 -12.19 10.38
N CYS A 109 -8.22 -11.39 11.41
CA CYS A 109 -6.88 -11.31 12.02
C CYS A 109 -6.44 -12.65 12.59
N LYS A 110 -7.31 -13.35 13.32
CA LYS A 110 -7.02 -14.70 13.88
C LYS A 110 -6.78 -15.73 12.79
N GLU A 111 -7.66 -15.79 11.77
CA GLU A 111 -7.54 -16.72 10.65
C GLU A 111 -6.21 -16.59 9.89
N LEU A 112 -5.72 -15.36 9.77
CA LEU A 112 -4.49 -15.05 9.02
C LEU A 112 -3.24 -14.95 9.89
N ASP A 113 -3.37 -15.14 11.19
CA ASP A 113 -2.30 -14.91 12.18
C ASP A 113 -1.68 -13.51 12.00
N VAL A 114 -2.55 -12.49 11.93
CA VAL A 114 -2.20 -11.07 11.84
C VAL A 114 -2.48 -10.40 13.17
N LEU A 115 -1.50 -9.66 13.70
CA LEU A 115 -1.61 -8.95 14.97
C LEU A 115 -2.49 -7.69 14.78
N PRO A 116 -3.67 -7.60 15.42
CA PRO A 116 -4.42 -6.34 15.45
C PRO A 116 -3.71 -5.34 16.36
N CYS A 117 -3.63 -4.08 15.95
CA CYS A 117 -2.93 -3.04 16.73
C CYS A 117 -3.62 -1.68 16.62
N SER A 118 -3.14 -0.71 17.40
CA SER A 118 -3.54 0.69 17.27
C SER A 118 -2.95 1.33 15.99
N LYS A 119 -3.53 2.44 15.52
CA LYS A 119 -2.94 3.22 14.40
C LYS A 119 -1.53 3.67 14.76
N GLU A 120 -1.31 4.07 16.01
CA GLU A 120 0.00 4.56 16.47
C GLU A 120 1.06 3.46 16.40
N ASP A 121 0.75 2.26 16.89
CA ASP A 121 1.67 1.12 16.82
C ASP A 121 1.94 0.70 15.37
N LEU A 122 0.91 0.77 14.51
CA LEU A 122 1.04 0.46 13.10
C LEU A 122 1.94 1.46 12.36
N ILE A 123 2.01 2.71 12.79
CA ILE A 123 2.92 3.70 12.21
C ILE A 123 4.35 3.51 12.69
N LYS A 124 4.54 3.23 13.99
CA LYS A 124 5.89 3.20 14.61
C LYS A 124 6.70 1.94 14.33
N ASN A 125 6.05 0.79 14.26
CA ASN A 125 6.75 -0.49 14.36
C ASN A 125 7.12 -1.16 13.02
N PRO A 126 6.38 -1.02 11.92
CA PRO A 126 6.67 -1.71 10.68
C PRO A 126 8.00 -1.31 10.04
N ASP A 127 8.58 -2.29 9.35
CA ASP A 127 9.67 -2.06 8.40
C ASP A 127 9.11 -1.78 6.98
N PHE A 128 7.91 -2.29 6.70
CA PHE A 128 7.15 -2.03 5.48
C PHE A 128 5.70 -1.70 5.87
N LEU A 129 5.24 -0.49 5.55
CA LEU A 129 3.86 -0.06 5.79
C LEU A 129 3.11 0.00 4.46
N SER A 130 2.07 -0.81 4.30
CA SER A 130 1.32 -0.94 3.06
C SER A 130 -0.16 -0.59 3.23
N ILE A 131 -0.70 0.19 2.28
CA ILE A 131 -2.03 0.77 2.36
C ILE A 131 -3.01 0.01 1.46
N HIS A 132 -4.11 -0.52 2.06
CA HIS A 132 -5.14 -1.33 1.41
C HIS A 132 -6.55 -0.95 1.82
N VAL A 133 -6.79 0.34 2.09
CA VAL A 133 -8.13 0.87 2.36
C VAL A 133 -8.74 1.50 1.11
N GLN A 134 -10.07 1.51 1.03
CA GLN A 134 -10.76 2.23 -0.03
C GLN A 134 -10.56 3.73 0.15
N GLY A 135 -10.19 4.43 -0.93
CA GLY A 135 -10.07 5.87 -0.93
C GLY A 135 -11.42 6.56 -0.65
N GLY A 136 -11.36 7.84 -0.31
CA GLY A 136 -12.50 8.72 -0.02
C GLY A 136 -12.13 9.70 1.07
N GLU A 137 -13.02 10.64 1.37
CA GLU A 137 -12.77 11.73 2.35
C GLU A 137 -12.30 11.21 3.72
N ARG A 138 -12.77 10.02 4.13
CA ARG A 138 -12.39 9.38 5.39
C ARG A 138 -10.90 9.11 5.52
N TYR A 139 -10.24 8.74 4.43
CA TYR A 139 -8.81 8.38 4.44
C TYR A 139 -7.94 9.40 3.71
N LYS A 140 -8.51 10.53 3.29
CA LYS A 140 -7.75 11.61 2.69
C LYS A 140 -6.72 12.13 3.67
N ASN A 141 -5.46 12.22 3.23
CA ASN A 141 -4.33 12.62 4.05
C ASN A 141 -4.24 11.82 5.39
N CYS A 142 -4.57 10.52 5.34
CA CYS A 142 -4.44 9.63 6.50
C CYS A 142 -2.99 9.46 6.93
N ILE A 143 -2.06 9.59 5.98
CA ILE A 143 -0.61 9.59 6.18
C ILE A 143 -0.07 10.95 5.74
N THR A 144 0.45 11.68 6.69
CA THR A 144 1.08 13.00 6.54
C THR A 144 2.50 12.96 7.07
N ILE A 145 3.21 14.08 7.04
CA ILE A 145 4.54 14.19 7.65
C ILE A 145 4.51 13.77 9.14
N LYS A 146 3.42 14.04 9.86
CA LYS A 146 3.28 13.66 11.29
C LYS A 146 3.28 12.14 11.52
N GLU A 147 2.71 11.37 10.59
CA GLU A 147 2.79 9.93 10.60
C GLU A 147 4.17 9.45 10.14
N MET A 148 4.70 10.01 9.06
CA MET A 148 6.00 9.62 8.50
C MET A 148 7.16 9.88 9.46
N ASP A 149 7.17 10.99 10.19
CA ASP A 149 8.17 11.31 11.23
C ASP A 149 8.21 10.28 12.38
N LYS A 150 7.10 9.54 12.59
CA LYS A 150 7.02 8.50 13.61
C LYS A 150 7.44 7.13 13.10
N MET A 151 7.54 6.95 11.80
CA MET A 151 8.00 5.69 11.19
C MET A 151 9.48 5.45 11.49
N LYS A 152 9.93 4.22 11.33
CA LYS A 152 11.38 3.96 11.34
C LYS A 152 12.02 4.66 10.14
N LYS A 153 13.17 5.28 10.32
CA LYS A 153 13.94 5.87 9.20
C LYS A 153 14.32 4.84 8.12
N THR A 154 14.33 3.57 8.50
CA THR A 154 14.58 2.42 7.60
C THR A 154 13.29 1.85 7.00
N ALA A 155 12.11 2.40 7.31
CA ALA A 155 10.85 1.88 6.83
C ALA A 155 10.54 2.33 5.40
N PHE A 156 9.81 1.47 4.70
CA PHE A 156 9.26 1.74 3.37
C PHE A 156 7.75 1.92 3.45
N LEU A 157 7.22 2.91 2.70
CA LEU A 157 5.80 3.18 2.57
C LEU A 157 5.29 2.72 1.20
N ILE A 158 4.26 1.86 1.19
CA ILE A 158 3.69 1.29 -0.05
C ILE A 158 2.23 1.70 -0.18
N ASN A 159 1.86 2.27 -1.33
CA ASN A 159 0.48 2.63 -1.63
C ASN A 159 0.07 2.16 -3.03
N THR A 160 -0.66 1.06 -3.09
CA THR A 160 -1.32 0.54 -4.29
C THR A 160 -2.84 0.71 -4.19
N SER A 161 -3.28 1.69 -3.41
CA SER A 161 -4.70 1.92 -3.15
C SER A 161 -5.21 3.18 -3.86
N ARG A 162 -4.96 4.36 -3.28
CA ARG A 162 -5.33 5.65 -3.88
C ARG A 162 -4.35 6.73 -3.43
N GLY A 163 -3.87 7.55 -4.38
CA GLY A 163 -2.92 8.64 -4.12
C GLY A 163 -3.31 9.54 -2.96
N PRO A 164 -4.54 10.11 -2.92
CA PRO A 164 -4.95 11.07 -1.88
C PRO A 164 -4.97 10.56 -0.44
N ILE A 165 -4.67 9.27 -0.19
CA ILE A 165 -4.53 8.73 1.18
C ILE A 165 -3.25 9.25 1.84
N ILE A 166 -2.22 9.50 1.06
CA ILE A 166 -0.96 10.12 1.48
C ILE A 166 -1.01 11.59 1.07
N SER A 167 -0.54 12.49 1.92
CA SER A 167 -0.25 13.87 1.53
C SER A 167 0.98 13.87 0.63
N GLU A 168 0.82 14.25 -0.64
CA GLU A 168 1.88 14.20 -1.65
C GLU A 168 3.04 15.13 -1.30
N ASP A 169 2.74 16.38 -0.89
CA ASP A 169 3.76 17.36 -0.48
C ASP A 169 4.56 16.85 0.72
N ASP A 170 3.88 16.26 1.71
CA ASP A 170 4.52 15.71 2.90
C ASP A 170 5.39 14.48 2.56
N LEU A 171 4.97 13.65 1.61
CA LEU A 171 5.77 12.51 1.15
C LEU A 171 7.06 12.97 0.47
N ILE A 172 6.99 14.01 -0.37
CA ILE A 172 8.16 14.62 -1.01
C ILE A 172 9.14 15.11 0.06
N ILE A 173 8.63 15.79 1.09
CA ILE A 173 9.45 16.26 2.21
C ILE A 173 10.09 15.07 2.94
N ALA A 174 9.31 14.08 3.35
CA ALA A 174 9.80 12.92 4.11
C ALA A 174 10.89 12.13 3.36
N LEU A 175 10.75 11.97 2.04
CA LEU A 175 11.76 11.33 1.20
C LEU A 175 13.02 12.20 1.06
N SER A 176 12.85 13.51 0.89
CA SER A 176 13.97 14.44 0.72
C SER A 176 14.80 14.62 1.99
N THR A 177 14.16 14.48 3.16
CA THR A 177 14.81 14.58 4.49
C THR A 177 15.19 13.23 5.09
N ASN A 178 14.99 12.13 4.37
CA ASN A 178 15.25 10.75 4.82
C ASN A 178 14.52 10.39 6.13
N GLU A 179 13.28 10.85 6.30
CA GLU A 179 12.42 10.43 7.41
C GLU A 179 11.93 8.99 7.22
N ILE A 180 11.82 8.54 5.97
CA ILE A 180 11.59 7.14 5.59
C ILE A 180 12.62 6.72 4.53
N ALA A 181 12.87 5.41 4.42
CA ALA A 181 13.88 4.88 3.49
C ALA A 181 13.45 4.95 2.02
N GLY A 182 12.13 4.96 1.77
CA GLY A 182 11.62 5.01 0.40
C GLY A 182 10.11 4.77 0.33
N ALA A 183 9.56 4.95 -0.87
CA ALA A 183 8.15 4.71 -1.14
C ALA A 183 7.95 3.93 -2.46
N GLY A 184 6.94 3.06 -2.47
CA GLY A 184 6.45 2.34 -3.64
C GLY A 184 5.00 2.73 -3.93
N LEU A 185 4.76 3.34 -5.09
CA LEU A 185 3.48 3.95 -5.43
C LEU A 185 2.92 3.37 -6.73
N ASP A 186 1.56 3.36 -6.81
CA ASP A 186 0.78 3.05 -8.01
C ASP A 186 -0.21 4.18 -8.32
#